data_84f8652ebf188900aaec83d267cbf74b
#
_entry.id   84f8652ebf188900aaec83d267cbf74b
#
_cell.length_a   1.000
_cell.length_b   1.000
_cell.length_c   1.000
_cell.angle_alpha   90.00
_cell.angle_beta   90.00
_cell.angle_gamma   90.00
#
_symmetry.space_group_name_H-M   'P 1'
#
loop_
_entity.id
_entity.type
_entity.pdbx_description
1 polymer ?
#
loop_
_entity_poly.entity_id
_entity_poly.type
_entity_poly.pdbx_seq_one_letter_code
_entity_poly.pdbx_strand_id
1 'polypeptide(L)'
;MLGPTLVTDRLILRPPEAIDFEPWAAFMLDEESAKFVGGLTPAPTTWRGLRSMIGCWAADGFGMFSVIERASGQWVGRLGPWSPFGWPGKEVGWGIARAHLGKGYATEGAAASIDWAIDHLGWTDIIHCIDPANTPSEGVAKRLGSVNRGPGQMPPPFENAPINVWGQSPAEWKARKR
;
A
#
# COMPACT_ATOMS: atom_id res chain seq x y z
N MET A 1 -21.02 1.19 3.38
CA MET A 1 -19.56 1.39 3.33
C MET A 1 -18.91 0.03 3.13
N LEU A 2 -17.94 -0.08 2.21
CA LEU A 2 -17.27 -1.34 1.89
C LEU A 2 -16.25 -1.79 2.95
N GLY A 3 -15.77 -0.85 3.79
CA GLY A 3 -14.77 -1.11 4.81
C GLY A 3 -14.62 0.07 5.77
N PRO A 4 -13.65 0.03 6.70
CA PRO A 4 -13.45 1.08 7.69
C PRO A 4 -12.85 2.34 7.06
N THR A 5 -12.99 3.44 7.79
CA THR A 5 -12.20 4.65 7.60
C THR A 5 -11.23 4.76 8.77
N LEU A 6 -9.93 4.76 8.48
CA LEU A 6 -8.89 4.99 9.48
C LEU A 6 -8.48 6.46 9.43
N VAL A 7 -8.35 7.09 10.57
CA VAL A 7 -7.95 8.50 10.69
C VAL A 7 -6.66 8.57 11.49
N THR A 8 -5.67 9.23 10.92
CA THR A 8 -4.40 9.55 11.58
C THR A 8 -4.29 11.06 11.83
N ASP A 9 -3.16 11.53 12.28
CA ASP A 9 -2.96 12.97 12.50
C ASP A 9 -3.17 13.78 11.22
N ARG A 10 -2.67 13.28 10.07
CA ARG A 10 -2.66 14.01 8.80
C ARG A 10 -3.46 13.35 7.67
N LEU A 11 -3.88 12.09 7.83
CA LEU A 11 -4.46 11.30 6.76
C LEU A 11 -5.84 10.75 7.12
N ILE A 12 -6.66 10.57 6.09
CA ILE A 12 -7.85 9.71 6.09
C ILE A 12 -7.58 8.56 5.12
N LEU A 13 -7.70 7.33 5.60
CA LEU A 13 -7.58 6.13 4.80
C LEU A 13 -8.98 5.52 4.69
N ARG A 14 -9.54 5.48 3.51
CA ARG A 14 -10.86 4.90 3.26
C ARG A 14 -10.83 3.95 2.06
N PRO A 15 -11.75 2.99 1.96
CA PRO A 15 -11.89 2.21 0.73
C PRO A 15 -11.97 3.14 -0.49
N PRO A 16 -11.37 2.75 -1.63
CA PRO A 16 -11.44 3.56 -2.84
C PRO A 16 -12.87 3.71 -3.35
N GLU A 17 -13.14 4.84 -3.96
CA GLU A 17 -14.41 5.18 -4.59
C GLU A 17 -14.22 5.62 -6.05
N ALA A 18 -15.29 5.65 -6.83
CA ALA A 18 -15.21 6.06 -8.24
C ALA A 18 -14.67 7.49 -8.42
N ILE A 19 -14.89 8.37 -7.44
CA ILE A 19 -14.37 9.75 -7.45
C ILE A 19 -12.84 9.81 -7.39
N ASP A 20 -12.18 8.75 -6.92
CA ASP A 20 -10.72 8.69 -6.82
C ASP A 20 -10.06 8.43 -8.19
N PHE A 21 -10.86 8.21 -9.25
CA PHE A 21 -10.32 7.80 -10.53
C PHE A 21 -9.36 8.82 -11.15
N GLU A 22 -9.72 10.08 -11.18
CA GLU A 22 -8.89 11.11 -11.83
C GLU A 22 -7.50 11.23 -11.17
N PRO A 23 -7.38 11.42 -9.84
CA PRO A 23 -6.07 11.47 -9.20
C PRO A 23 -5.32 10.13 -9.27
N TRP A 24 -6.02 8.99 -9.24
CA TRP A 24 -5.40 7.69 -9.41
C TRP A 24 -4.85 7.50 -10.83
N ALA A 25 -5.58 7.94 -11.85
CA ALA A 25 -5.11 7.90 -13.24
C ALA A 25 -3.90 8.82 -13.46
N ALA A 26 -3.92 10.02 -12.88
CA ALA A 26 -2.76 10.91 -12.89
C ALA A 26 -1.53 10.29 -12.23
N PHE A 27 -1.71 9.61 -11.09
CA PHE A 27 -0.66 8.85 -10.41
C PHE A 27 -0.07 7.73 -11.27
N MET A 28 -0.90 6.98 -12.00
CA MET A 28 -0.47 5.87 -12.86
C MET A 28 0.09 6.33 -14.22
N LEU A 29 -0.08 7.60 -14.58
CA LEU A 29 0.51 8.23 -15.77
C LEU A 29 1.80 9.01 -15.46
N ASP A 30 2.12 9.21 -14.19
CA ASP A 30 3.40 9.80 -13.76
C ASP A 30 4.46 8.71 -13.61
N GLU A 31 5.53 8.79 -14.40
CA GLU A 31 6.57 7.75 -14.49
C GLU A 31 7.22 7.46 -13.13
N GLU A 32 7.54 8.50 -12.37
CA GLU A 32 8.16 8.34 -11.05
C GLU A 32 7.21 7.73 -10.02
N SER A 33 5.93 8.11 -10.05
CA SER A 33 4.92 7.56 -9.16
C SER A 33 4.61 6.10 -9.48
N ALA A 34 4.51 5.76 -10.77
CA ALA A 34 4.12 4.43 -11.24
C ALA A 34 5.26 3.41 -11.25
N LYS A 35 6.52 3.86 -11.25
CA LYS A 35 7.73 3.07 -11.48
C LYS A 35 7.77 1.73 -10.73
N PHE A 36 7.42 1.72 -9.46
CA PHE A 36 7.49 0.55 -8.59
C PHE A 36 6.11 -0.02 -8.16
N VAL A 37 5.04 0.43 -8.81
CA VAL A 37 3.67 0.00 -8.46
C VAL A 37 2.90 -0.55 -9.67
N GLY A 38 3.63 -1.12 -10.63
CA GLY A 38 3.08 -1.74 -11.83
C GLY A 38 3.44 -1.03 -13.13
N GLY A 39 4.18 0.10 -13.08
CA GLY A 39 4.57 0.89 -14.26
C GLY A 39 3.44 1.76 -14.81
N LEU A 40 3.76 2.49 -15.87
CA LEU A 40 2.81 3.36 -16.55
C LEU A 40 1.59 2.58 -17.04
N THR A 41 0.41 3.10 -16.72
CA THR A 41 -0.84 2.44 -17.07
C THR A 41 -1.84 3.44 -17.65
N PRO A 42 -2.36 3.21 -18.87
CA PRO A 42 -3.32 4.12 -19.49
C PRO A 42 -4.65 4.15 -18.73
N ALA A 43 -5.35 5.27 -18.80
CA ALA A 43 -6.58 5.53 -18.07
C ALA A 43 -7.64 4.40 -18.12
N PRO A 44 -7.93 3.75 -19.29
CA PRO A 44 -8.90 2.64 -19.32
C PRO A 44 -8.46 1.42 -18.50
N THR A 45 -7.15 1.15 -18.42
CA THR A 45 -6.60 0.06 -17.60
C THR A 45 -6.58 0.45 -16.14
N THR A 46 -6.20 1.70 -15.82
CA THR A 46 -6.27 2.25 -14.47
C THR A 46 -7.69 2.23 -13.91
N TRP A 47 -8.70 2.53 -14.74
CA TRP A 47 -10.11 2.40 -14.35
C TRP A 47 -10.46 0.97 -13.91
N ARG A 48 -10.05 -0.04 -14.69
CA ARG A 48 -10.25 -1.44 -14.31
C ARG A 48 -9.51 -1.79 -13.02
N GLY A 49 -8.28 -1.30 -12.86
CA GLY A 49 -7.49 -1.47 -11.64
C GLY A 49 -8.16 -0.87 -10.40
N LEU A 50 -8.69 0.35 -10.49
CA LEU A 50 -9.45 0.98 -9.41
C LEU A 50 -10.69 0.15 -9.03
N ARG A 51 -11.44 -0.32 -10.02
CA ARG A 51 -12.62 -1.17 -9.77
C ARG A 51 -12.24 -2.50 -9.14
N SER A 52 -11.10 -3.07 -9.52
CA SER A 52 -10.55 -4.27 -8.88
C SER A 52 -10.22 -4.00 -7.40
N MET A 53 -9.59 -2.86 -7.09
CA MET A 53 -9.31 -2.47 -5.70
C MET A 53 -10.58 -2.26 -4.87
N ILE A 54 -11.62 -1.67 -5.46
CA ILE A 54 -12.95 -1.57 -4.83
C ILE A 54 -13.53 -2.98 -4.61
N GLY A 55 -13.39 -3.86 -5.61
CA GLY A 55 -13.87 -5.24 -5.55
C GLY A 55 -13.22 -6.07 -4.43
N CYS A 56 -11.95 -5.88 -4.14
CA CYS A 56 -11.26 -6.56 -3.04
C CYS A 56 -11.95 -6.33 -1.69
N TRP A 57 -12.39 -5.11 -1.42
CA TRP A 57 -13.12 -4.80 -0.19
C TRP A 57 -14.45 -5.56 -0.04
N ALA A 58 -15.12 -5.81 -1.17
CA ALA A 58 -16.37 -6.58 -1.17
C ALA A 58 -16.13 -8.08 -1.12
N ALA A 59 -15.06 -8.58 -1.77
CA ALA A 59 -14.77 -10.00 -1.89
C ALA A 59 -13.99 -10.55 -0.69
N ASP A 60 -12.98 -9.81 -0.23
CA ASP A 60 -12.02 -10.29 0.76
C ASP A 60 -12.20 -9.61 2.14
N GLY A 61 -13.01 -8.53 2.20
CA GLY A 61 -13.19 -7.73 3.42
C GLY A 61 -12.01 -6.80 3.71
N PHE A 62 -11.00 -6.75 2.85
CA PHE A 62 -9.86 -5.84 2.93
C PHE A 62 -9.32 -5.48 1.54
N GLY A 63 -8.50 -4.44 1.48
CA GLY A 63 -7.85 -3.98 0.27
C GLY A 63 -7.04 -2.72 0.54
N MET A 64 -6.38 -2.19 -0.49
CA MET A 64 -5.71 -0.91 -0.36
C MET A 64 -6.74 0.20 -0.15
N PHE A 65 -6.40 1.15 0.70
CA PHE A 65 -7.14 2.38 0.91
C PHE A 65 -6.74 3.45 -0.11
N SER A 66 -7.65 4.33 -0.47
CA SER A 66 -7.33 5.69 -0.92
C SER A 66 -6.85 6.49 0.27
N VAL A 67 -5.79 7.25 0.07
CA VAL A 67 -5.16 8.10 1.08
C VAL A 67 -5.51 9.54 0.79
N ILE A 68 -6.18 10.20 1.73
CA ILE A 68 -6.61 11.59 1.63
C ILE A 68 -5.85 12.42 2.65
N GLU A 69 -5.21 13.50 2.22
CA GLU A 69 -4.61 14.49 3.14
C GLU A 69 -5.72 15.29 3.82
N ARG A 70 -5.76 15.27 5.14
CA ARG A 70 -6.84 15.91 5.92
C ARG A 70 -6.91 17.42 5.74
N ALA A 71 -5.76 18.07 5.61
CA ALA A 71 -5.68 19.53 5.53
C ALA A 71 -6.25 20.09 4.22
N SER A 72 -6.09 19.37 3.10
CA SER A 72 -6.50 19.82 1.77
C SER A 72 -7.68 19.05 1.19
N GLY A 73 -8.00 17.88 1.74
CA GLY A 73 -8.97 16.97 1.16
C GLY A 73 -8.46 16.27 -0.12
N GLN A 74 -7.20 16.44 -0.50
CA GLN A 74 -6.65 15.88 -1.71
C GLN A 74 -6.31 14.39 -1.56
N TRP A 75 -6.56 13.63 -2.61
CA TRP A 75 -6.03 12.28 -2.75
C TRP A 75 -4.50 12.35 -2.94
N VAL A 76 -3.75 11.65 -2.11
CA VAL A 76 -2.29 11.71 -2.10
C VAL A 76 -1.64 10.36 -2.41
N GLY A 77 -2.41 9.31 -2.52
CA GLY A 77 -1.88 7.99 -2.81
C GLY A 77 -2.84 6.85 -2.47
N ARG A 78 -2.30 5.65 -2.54
CA ARG A 78 -2.95 4.42 -2.11
C ARG A 78 -2.02 3.61 -1.23
N LEU A 79 -2.52 2.97 -0.20
CA LEU A 79 -1.75 2.06 0.65
C LEU A 79 -2.68 1.14 1.45
N GLY A 80 -2.13 0.08 1.99
CA GLY A 80 -2.89 -0.80 2.90
C GLY A 80 -2.74 -2.27 2.60
N PRO A 81 -3.63 -3.09 3.17
CA PRO A 81 -3.60 -4.54 3.03
C PRO A 81 -3.75 -4.99 1.58
N TRP A 82 -2.89 -5.94 1.19
CA TRP A 82 -2.88 -6.51 -0.15
C TRP A 82 -2.42 -7.96 -0.09
N SER A 83 -3.20 -8.89 -0.61
CA SER A 83 -2.84 -10.31 -0.62
C SER A 83 -3.63 -11.06 -1.71
N PRO A 84 -3.44 -10.73 -2.99
CA PRO A 84 -4.11 -11.47 -4.06
C PRO A 84 -3.57 -12.91 -4.14
N PHE A 85 -4.31 -13.76 -4.84
CA PHE A 85 -3.91 -15.15 -5.03
C PHE A 85 -2.49 -15.27 -5.59
N GLY A 86 -1.65 -16.09 -4.96
CA GLY A 86 -0.25 -16.31 -5.36
C GLY A 86 0.73 -15.26 -4.84
N TRP A 87 0.30 -14.25 -4.10
CA TRP A 87 1.20 -13.25 -3.51
C TRP A 87 2.12 -13.87 -2.46
N PRO A 88 3.35 -13.35 -2.24
CA PRO A 88 4.32 -13.94 -1.30
C PRO A 88 3.83 -14.03 0.16
N GLY A 89 2.83 -13.22 0.51
CA GLY A 89 2.27 -13.21 1.85
C GLY A 89 1.26 -12.07 2.03
N LYS A 90 0.94 -11.78 3.28
CA LYS A 90 0.00 -10.72 3.66
C LYS A 90 0.72 -9.38 3.69
N GLU A 91 0.64 -8.63 2.61
CA GLU A 91 1.36 -7.38 2.43
C GLU A 91 0.58 -6.18 2.96
N VAL A 92 1.28 -5.23 3.57
CA VAL A 92 0.86 -3.83 3.64
C VAL A 92 1.75 -3.05 2.66
N GLY A 93 1.18 -2.70 1.50
CA GLY A 93 1.87 -1.97 0.44
C GLY A 93 1.54 -0.49 0.43
N TRP A 94 2.33 0.33 -0.28
CA TRP A 94 2.11 1.78 -0.42
C TRP A 94 2.55 2.32 -1.77
N GLY A 95 1.86 3.37 -2.20
CA GLY A 95 2.21 4.21 -3.32
C GLY A 95 1.70 5.63 -3.04
N ILE A 96 2.62 6.59 -2.95
CA ILE A 96 2.32 8.00 -2.69
C ILE A 96 2.64 8.79 -3.96
N ALA A 97 1.73 9.67 -4.36
CA ALA A 97 1.90 10.52 -5.53
C ALA A 97 3.12 11.44 -5.37
N ARG A 98 3.86 11.67 -6.47
CA ARG A 98 5.14 12.39 -6.50
C ARG A 98 5.10 13.72 -5.75
N ALA A 99 4.03 14.51 -5.92
CA ALA A 99 3.86 15.81 -5.26
C ALA A 99 3.80 15.74 -3.72
N HIS A 100 3.58 14.53 -3.16
CA HIS A 100 3.43 14.29 -1.74
C HIS A 100 4.54 13.41 -1.14
N LEU A 101 5.57 13.09 -1.92
CA LEU A 101 6.74 12.35 -1.43
C LEU A 101 7.51 13.17 -0.38
N GLY A 102 8.26 12.48 0.48
CA GLY A 102 9.09 13.10 1.52
C GLY A 102 8.32 13.64 2.74
N LYS A 103 6.97 13.68 2.70
CA LYS A 103 6.15 14.18 3.81
C LYS A 103 5.90 13.13 4.92
N GLY A 104 6.37 11.89 4.76
CA GLY A 104 6.20 10.81 5.74
C GLY A 104 4.85 10.09 5.67
N TYR A 105 4.00 10.39 4.69
CA TYR A 105 2.64 9.82 4.57
C TYR A 105 2.63 8.31 4.39
N ALA A 106 3.59 7.74 3.64
CA ALA A 106 3.71 6.29 3.51
C ALA A 106 3.92 5.61 4.87
N THR A 107 4.82 6.15 5.71
CA THR A 107 5.09 5.59 7.04
C THR A 107 3.89 5.73 7.97
N GLU A 108 3.24 6.89 8.00
CA GLU A 108 2.08 7.18 8.84
C GLU A 108 0.88 6.29 8.48
N GLY A 109 0.53 6.26 7.19
CA GLY A 109 -0.60 5.47 6.73
C GLY A 109 -0.36 3.96 6.81
N ALA A 110 0.86 3.49 6.48
CA ALA A 110 1.19 2.08 6.61
C ALA A 110 1.16 1.64 8.08
N ALA A 111 1.60 2.47 9.02
CA ALA A 111 1.51 2.18 10.45
C ALA A 111 0.06 1.95 10.90
N ALA A 112 -0.86 2.84 10.52
CA ALA A 112 -2.28 2.68 10.81
C ALA A 112 -2.88 1.42 10.14
N SER A 113 -2.45 1.11 8.92
CA SER A 113 -2.88 -0.09 8.21
C SER A 113 -2.37 -1.38 8.84
N ILE A 114 -1.13 -1.39 9.34
CA ILE A 114 -0.55 -2.54 10.07
C ILE A 114 -1.33 -2.79 11.36
N ASP A 115 -1.60 -1.74 12.14
CA ASP A 115 -2.43 -1.87 13.35
C ASP A 115 -3.78 -2.48 13.03
N TRP A 116 -4.46 -1.94 12.02
CA TRP A 116 -5.77 -2.44 11.61
C TRP A 116 -5.71 -3.89 11.11
N ALA A 117 -4.70 -4.24 10.32
CA ALA A 117 -4.54 -5.60 9.80
C ALA A 117 -4.29 -6.63 10.92
N ILE A 118 -3.50 -6.26 11.93
CA ILE A 118 -3.26 -7.13 13.10
C ILE A 118 -4.54 -7.26 13.93
N ASP A 119 -5.18 -6.15 14.27
CA ASP A 119 -6.26 -6.13 15.25
C ASP A 119 -7.62 -6.59 14.69
N HIS A 120 -7.86 -6.41 13.38
CA HIS A 120 -9.15 -6.72 12.75
C HIS A 120 -9.11 -7.88 11.74
N LEU A 121 -7.98 -8.05 11.02
CA LEU A 121 -7.84 -9.18 10.09
C LEU A 121 -7.12 -10.38 10.74
N GLY A 122 -6.59 -10.22 11.95
CA GLY A 122 -5.85 -11.27 12.65
C GLY A 122 -4.56 -11.69 11.93
N TRP A 123 -3.93 -10.77 11.18
CA TRP A 123 -2.70 -11.09 10.48
C TRP A 123 -1.56 -11.35 11.46
N THR A 124 -0.90 -12.48 11.29
CA THR A 124 0.19 -12.96 12.16
C THR A 124 1.58 -12.71 11.58
N ASP A 125 1.64 -12.25 10.35
CA ASP A 125 2.85 -11.82 9.67
C ASP A 125 2.49 -10.69 8.70
N ILE A 126 3.32 -9.66 8.67
CA ILE A 126 3.14 -8.51 7.79
C ILE A 126 4.38 -8.43 6.90
N ILE A 127 4.15 -8.41 5.58
CA ILE A 127 5.24 -8.24 4.64
C ILE A 127 5.11 -6.96 3.80
N HIS A 128 6.21 -6.61 3.12
CA HIS A 128 6.30 -5.59 2.08
C HIS A 128 7.17 -6.13 0.96
N CYS A 129 6.65 -6.16 -0.27
CA CYS A 129 7.38 -6.58 -1.45
C CYS A 129 8.04 -5.36 -2.09
N ILE A 130 9.35 -5.24 -2.00
CA ILE A 130 10.08 -4.03 -2.39
C ILE A 130 11.15 -4.38 -3.42
N ASP A 131 11.11 -3.69 -4.58
CA ASP A 131 12.20 -3.75 -5.56
C ASP A 131 13.49 -3.22 -4.91
N PRO A 132 14.63 -3.94 -5.00
CA PRO A 132 15.91 -3.50 -4.44
C PRO A 132 16.38 -2.13 -4.92
N ALA A 133 15.92 -1.68 -6.10
CA ALA A 133 16.20 -0.34 -6.61
C ALA A 133 15.33 0.76 -5.95
N ASN A 134 14.26 0.38 -5.22
CA ASN A 134 13.35 1.30 -4.55
C ASN A 134 13.83 1.65 -3.13
N THR A 135 14.98 2.33 -3.04
CA THR A 135 15.57 2.73 -1.76
C THR A 135 14.66 3.60 -0.87
N PRO A 136 13.79 4.48 -1.43
CA PRO A 136 12.81 5.19 -0.61
C PRO A 136 11.85 4.26 0.13
N SER A 137 11.33 3.21 -0.53
CA SER A 137 10.44 2.22 0.09
C SER A 137 11.16 1.34 1.11
N GLU A 138 12.43 0.97 0.88
CA GLU A 138 13.23 0.33 1.92
C GLU A 138 13.36 1.21 3.17
N GLY A 139 13.53 2.52 2.97
CA GLY A 139 13.55 3.50 4.07
C GLY A 139 12.23 3.54 4.85
N VAL A 140 11.07 3.36 4.18
CA VAL A 140 9.77 3.23 4.85
C VAL A 140 9.73 1.93 5.65
N ALA A 141 10.07 0.78 5.04
CA ALA A 141 10.08 -0.52 5.72
C ALA A 141 10.96 -0.50 6.99
N LYS A 142 12.16 0.05 6.91
CA LYS A 142 13.07 0.23 8.07
C LYS A 142 12.43 1.09 9.17
N ARG A 143 11.80 2.21 8.81
CA ARG A 143 11.08 3.05 9.79
C ARG A 143 9.89 2.34 10.42
N LEU A 144 9.23 1.45 9.70
CA LEU A 144 8.19 0.58 10.23
C LEU A 144 8.74 -0.56 11.10
N GLY A 145 10.06 -0.78 11.14
CA GLY A 145 10.71 -1.84 11.92
C GLY A 145 10.77 -3.19 11.21
N SER A 146 10.40 -3.24 9.94
CA SER A 146 10.51 -4.46 9.13
C SER A 146 11.97 -4.77 8.79
N VAL A 147 12.30 -6.05 8.73
CA VAL A 147 13.62 -6.55 8.34
C VAL A 147 13.58 -7.17 6.95
N ASN A 148 14.67 -7.04 6.20
CA ASN A 148 14.81 -7.70 4.90
C ASN A 148 15.02 -9.20 5.11
N ARG A 149 14.14 -10.01 4.55
CA ARG A 149 14.13 -11.48 4.62
C ARG A 149 14.73 -12.13 3.38
N GLY A 150 15.21 -11.33 2.41
CA GLY A 150 15.80 -11.80 1.16
C GLY A 150 14.84 -11.77 -0.03
N PRO A 151 15.28 -12.34 -1.17
CA PRO A 151 14.50 -12.37 -2.39
C PRO A 151 13.17 -13.10 -2.24
N GLY A 152 12.14 -12.58 -2.92
CA GLY A 152 10.83 -13.20 -3.03
C GLY A 152 10.47 -13.50 -4.48
N GLN A 153 9.36 -14.21 -4.67
CA GLN A 153 8.83 -14.55 -5.97
C GLN A 153 7.41 -13.96 -6.12
N MET A 154 7.21 -13.14 -7.13
CA MET A 154 5.90 -12.59 -7.48
C MET A 154 5.11 -13.54 -8.39
N PRO A 155 3.78 -13.53 -8.33
CA PRO A 155 2.97 -14.28 -9.31
C PRO A 155 2.98 -13.58 -10.68
N PRO A 156 2.61 -14.29 -11.77
CA PRO A 156 2.36 -13.66 -13.06
C PRO A 156 1.38 -12.47 -12.95
N PRO A 157 1.56 -11.41 -13.71
CA PRO A 157 2.61 -11.18 -14.73
C PRO A 157 3.91 -10.56 -14.20
N PHE A 158 4.17 -10.61 -12.91
CA PHE A 158 5.31 -9.97 -12.24
C PHE A 158 6.41 -10.95 -11.83
N GLU A 159 6.40 -12.18 -12.34
CA GLU A 159 7.33 -13.26 -11.98
C GLU A 159 8.81 -12.94 -12.20
N ASN A 160 9.11 -11.98 -13.09
CA ASN A 160 10.46 -11.51 -13.37
C ASN A 160 10.84 -10.21 -12.65
N ALA A 161 9.92 -9.65 -11.86
CA ALA A 161 10.21 -8.44 -11.10
C ALA A 161 11.15 -8.77 -9.93
N PRO A 162 12.31 -8.10 -9.82
CA PRO A 162 13.18 -8.31 -8.67
C PRO A 162 12.52 -7.73 -7.43
N ILE A 163 12.30 -8.56 -6.41
CA ILE A 163 11.80 -8.10 -5.12
C ILE A 163 12.57 -8.71 -3.96
N ASN A 164 12.71 -7.93 -2.89
CA ASN A 164 12.99 -8.42 -1.55
C ASN A 164 11.73 -8.39 -0.72
N VAL A 165 11.52 -9.43 0.08
CA VAL A 165 10.45 -9.47 1.08
C VAL A 165 10.98 -8.86 2.37
N TRP A 166 10.40 -7.74 2.76
CA TRP A 166 10.59 -7.15 4.07
C TRP A 166 9.43 -7.57 4.97
N GLY A 167 9.66 -7.74 6.26
CA GLY A 167 8.54 -8.15 7.10
C GLY A 167 8.82 -8.10 8.58
N GLN A 168 7.74 -8.29 9.35
CA GLN A 168 7.74 -8.34 10.82
C GLN A 168 6.50 -9.06 11.34
N SER A 169 6.63 -9.61 12.54
CA SER A 169 5.52 -10.17 13.29
C SER A 169 4.76 -9.09 14.08
N PRO A 170 3.51 -9.36 14.52
CA PRO A 170 2.79 -8.46 15.43
C PRO A 170 3.52 -8.22 16.75
N ALA A 171 4.29 -9.18 17.25
CA ALA A 171 5.06 -9.02 18.48
C ALA A 171 6.19 -7.99 18.29
N GLU A 172 6.94 -8.07 17.19
CA GLU A 172 7.98 -7.11 16.83
C GLU A 172 7.38 -5.71 16.60
N TRP A 173 6.25 -5.64 15.89
CA TRP A 173 5.53 -4.38 15.67
C TRP A 173 5.11 -3.72 17.00
N LYS A 174 4.50 -4.47 17.90
CA LYS A 174 4.04 -3.95 19.22
C LYS A 174 5.19 -3.58 20.14
N ALA A 175 6.32 -4.33 20.11
CA ALA A 175 7.50 -4.02 20.91
C ALA A 175 8.14 -2.68 20.55
N ARG A 176 8.05 -2.26 19.29
CA ARG A 176 8.58 -1.00 18.80
C ARG A 176 7.83 0.23 19.30
N LYS A 177 6.55 0.10 19.64
CA LYS A 177 5.70 1.20 20.14
C LYS A 177 5.87 1.52 21.62
N ARG A 178 6.70 0.74 22.33
CA ARG A 178 7.04 0.94 23.73
C ARG A 178 8.36 1.70 23.87
#